data_254b3d00e2e439cafc680f814b378762
#
_entry.id   254b3d00e2e439cafc680f814b378762
#
_cell.length_a   1.000
_cell.length_b   1.000
_cell.length_c   1.000
_cell.angle_alpha   90.00
_cell.angle_beta   90.00
_cell.angle_gamma   90.00
#
_symmetry.space_group_name_H-M   'P 1'
#
loop_
_entity.id
_entity.type
_entity.pdbx_description
1 polymer ?
#
loop_
_entity_poly.entity_id
_entity_poly.type
_entity_poly.pdbx_seq_one_letter_code
_entity_poly.pdbx_strand_id
1 'polypeptide(L)'
;MYSLNIEAQDLSDYKWKNRIVIFYETENNIAEVKSALEINESNASKINERDIIVFTYKDSVLYTTEGKATEIKKSSTLPKSFNGYILIGKDGGIKAKSPYPFKIQQLTDLIDSMPMRRSEMKSNK
;
A
#
# COMPACT_ATOMS: atom_id res chain seq x y z
N MET A 1 20.84 -1.34 15.51
CA MET A 1 20.31 -1.67 15.28
C MET A 1 19.62 -1.76 15.12
N TYR A 2 19.55 -1.94 15.19
CA TYR A 2 18.90 -2.39 15.03
C TYR A 2 17.93 -2.52 14.90
N SER A 3 17.75 -2.57 14.96
CA SER A 3 16.90 -2.87 14.75
C SER A 3 16.14 -3.12 14.59
N LEU A 4 15.97 -3.09 14.99
CA LEU A 4 15.24 -3.40 14.70
C LEU A 4 14.52 -3.92 14.38
N ASN A 5 14.85 -4.10 14.48
CA ASN A 5 14.27 -4.41 13.97
C ASN A 5 13.45 -5.28 13.63
N ILE A 6 12.52 -4.84 13.78
CA ILE A 6 11.52 -5.88 13.71
C ILE A 6 10.85 -5.78 12.39
N GLU A 7 11.26 -6.67 11.53
CA GLU A 7 10.65 -6.70 10.23
C GLU A 7 9.32 -7.44 10.33
N ALA A 8 8.28 -6.88 9.69
CA ALA A 8 7.01 -7.55 9.60
C ALA A 8 7.20 -8.87 8.84
N GLN A 9 6.54 -9.92 9.31
CA GLN A 9 6.59 -11.23 8.66
C GLN A 9 5.33 -11.48 7.84
N ASP A 10 4.27 -10.70 8.11
CA ASP A 10 2.96 -10.87 7.52
C ASP A 10 2.34 -9.48 7.39
N LEU A 11 1.49 -9.29 6.39
CA LEU A 11 0.82 -8.00 6.23
C LEU A 11 -0.04 -7.63 7.43
N SER A 12 -0.55 -8.62 8.16
CA SER A 12 -1.34 -8.34 9.35
C SER A 12 -0.54 -7.68 10.47
N ASP A 13 0.78 -7.74 10.40
CA ASP A 13 1.63 -7.08 11.40
C ASP A 13 1.52 -5.56 11.34
N TYR A 14 0.97 -5.04 10.25
CA TYR A 14 0.75 -3.59 10.09
C TYR A 14 -0.61 -3.13 10.61
N LYS A 15 -1.47 -4.06 11.06
CA LYS A 15 -2.79 -3.68 11.59
C LYS A 15 -2.66 -2.61 12.67
N TRP A 16 -3.55 -1.65 12.59
CA TRP A 16 -3.66 -0.53 13.53
C TRP A 16 -2.47 0.45 13.48
N LYS A 17 -1.49 0.17 12.63
CA LYS A 17 -0.32 1.04 12.46
C LYS A 17 -0.30 1.71 11.10
N ASN A 18 -0.55 0.95 10.06
CA ASN A 18 -0.40 1.44 8.69
C ASN A 18 -1.52 0.96 7.79
N ARG A 19 -1.81 1.79 6.80
CA ARG A 19 -2.56 1.38 5.61
C ARG A 19 -1.56 0.85 4.61
N ILE A 20 -2.00 -0.01 3.71
CA ILE A 20 -1.09 -0.64 2.75
C ILE A 20 -1.67 -0.48 1.35
N VAL A 21 -0.82 -0.07 0.41
CA VAL A 21 -1.17 -0.07 -1.01
C VAL A 21 -0.26 -1.09 -1.68
N ILE A 22 -0.87 -1.99 -2.46
CA ILE A 22 -0.12 -3.00 -3.19
C ILE A 22 -0.36 -2.81 -4.68
N PHE A 23 0.71 -2.55 -5.42
CA PHE A 23 0.67 -2.48 -6.88
C PHE A 23 1.00 -3.87 -7.41
N TYR A 24 0.05 -4.50 -8.09
CA TYR A 24 0.26 -5.81 -8.70
C TYR A 24 0.97 -5.62 -10.04
N GLU A 25 2.11 -6.28 -10.20
CA GLU A 25 2.89 -6.21 -11.43
C GLU A 25 2.84 -7.54 -12.18
N THR A 26 2.58 -7.44 -13.49
CA THR A 26 2.64 -8.58 -14.42
C THR A 26 3.48 -8.15 -15.61
N GLU A 27 3.75 -9.10 -16.51
CA GLU A 27 4.49 -8.80 -17.75
C GLU A 27 3.79 -7.72 -18.57
N ASN A 28 2.48 -7.60 -18.42
CA ASN A 28 1.67 -6.74 -19.29
C ASN A 28 1.44 -5.34 -18.72
N ASN A 29 1.84 -5.08 -17.48
CA ASN A 29 1.56 -3.78 -16.85
C ASN A 29 2.79 -3.11 -16.22
N ILE A 30 3.98 -3.50 -16.65
CA ILE A 30 5.24 -2.97 -16.10
C ILE A 30 5.27 -1.44 -16.18
N ALA A 31 4.85 -0.88 -17.32
CA ALA A 31 4.85 0.58 -17.50
C ALA A 31 3.88 1.26 -16.54
N GLU A 32 2.71 0.67 -16.33
CA GLU A 32 1.70 1.21 -15.42
C GLU A 32 2.19 1.18 -13.97
N VAL A 33 2.87 0.11 -13.58
CA VAL A 33 3.42 0.01 -12.23
C VAL A 33 4.55 1.03 -12.03
N LYS A 34 5.40 1.18 -13.04
CA LYS A 34 6.47 2.18 -12.97
C LYS A 34 5.89 3.57 -12.79
N SER A 35 4.88 3.91 -13.59
CA SER A 35 4.19 5.19 -13.47
C SER A 35 3.57 5.38 -12.09
N ALA A 36 2.94 4.32 -11.56
CA ALA A 36 2.33 4.37 -10.24
C ALA A 36 3.38 4.65 -9.15
N LEU A 37 4.54 4.00 -9.24
CA LEU A 37 5.61 4.23 -8.28
C LEU A 37 6.17 5.66 -8.37
N GLU A 38 6.23 6.22 -9.57
CA GLU A 38 6.65 7.60 -9.76
C GLU A 38 5.66 8.59 -9.14
N ILE A 39 4.36 8.32 -9.32
CA ILE A 39 3.30 9.14 -8.71
C ILE A 39 3.40 9.03 -7.18
N ASN A 40 3.62 7.83 -6.67
CA ASN A 40 3.77 7.61 -5.24
C ASN A 40 4.94 8.43 -4.69
N GLU A 41 6.08 8.39 -5.35
CA GLU A 41 7.26 9.13 -4.92
C GLU A 41 7.02 10.64 -4.95
N SER A 42 6.37 11.12 -6.00
CA SER A 42 6.06 12.55 -6.13
C SER A 42 5.07 13.04 -5.08
N ASN A 43 4.36 12.12 -4.43
CA ASN A 43 3.35 12.45 -3.43
C ASN A 43 3.71 11.85 -2.06
N ALA A 44 5.00 11.68 -1.79
CA ALA A 44 5.46 11.04 -0.56
C ALA A 44 4.87 11.66 0.70
N SER A 45 4.73 12.98 0.74
CA SER A 45 4.16 13.68 1.87
C SER A 45 2.72 13.23 2.15
N LYS A 46 1.90 13.14 1.09
CA LYS A 46 0.51 12.72 1.22
C LYS A 46 0.42 11.26 1.67
N ILE A 47 1.33 10.43 1.16
CA ILE A 47 1.40 9.01 1.49
C ILE A 47 1.79 8.83 2.96
N ASN A 48 2.84 9.51 3.39
CA ASN A 48 3.35 9.40 4.76
C ASN A 48 2.37 9.97 5.78
N GLU A 49 1.70 11.05 5.44
CA GLU A 49 0.71 11.67 6.32
C GLU A 49 -0.42 10.71 6.67
N ARG A 50 -0.73 9.79 5.76
CA ARG A 50 -1.81 8.81 5.94
C ARG A 50 -1.30 7.45 6.40
N ASP A 51 -0.05 7.38 6.85
CA ASP A 51 0.58 6.16 7.34
C ASP A 51 0.48 5.01 6.33
N ILE A 52 0.67 5.33 5.05
CA ILE A 52 0.61 4.32 3.99
C ILE A 52 1.98 3.72 3.75
N ILE A 53 2.04 2.39 3.70
CA ILE A 53 3.21 1.67 3.23
C ILE A 53 2.86 1.10 1.86
N VAL A 54 3.77 1.21 0.91
CA VAL A 54 3.53 0.77 -0.46
C VAL A 54 4.43 -0.41 -0.80
N PHE A 55 3.84 -1.43 -1.41
CA PHE A 55 4.55 -2.59 -1.92
C PHE A 55 4.19 -2.82 -3.37
N THR A 56 5.07 -3.53 -4.07
CA THR A 56 4.78 -4.09 -5.39
C THR A 56 4.71 -5.61 -5.22
N TYR A 57 3.71 -6.25 -5.80
CA TYR A 57 3.56 -7.70 -5.74
C TYR A 57 3.82 -8.29 -7.11
N LYS A 58 4.81 -9.17 -7.20
CA LYS A 58 5.22 -9.78 -8.45
C LYS A 58 5.75 -11.18 -8.16
N ASP A 59 5.30 -12.16 -8.93
CA ASP A 59 5.76 -13.55 -8.81
C ASP A 59 5.72 -14.06 -7.37
N SER A 60 4.62 -13.79 -6.68
CA SER A 60 4.37 -14.24 -5.31
C SER A 60 5.28 -13.62 -4.27
N VAL A 61 5.95 -12.52 -4.60
CA VAL A 61 6.85 -11.81 -3.69
C VAL A 61 6.42 -10.36 -3.56
N LEU A 62 6.43 -9.84 -2.33
CA LEU A 62 6.21 -8.42 -2.09
C LEU A 62 7.57 -7.71 -2.10
N TYR A 63 7.65 -6.64 -2.88
CA TYR A 63 8.86 -5.82 -3.01
C TYR A 63 8.60 -4.44 -2.42
N THR A 64 9.65 -3.83 -1.85
CA THR A 64 9.58 -2.44 -1.43
C THR A 64 9.52 -1.53 -2.66
N THR A 65 9.23 -0.24 -2.43
CA THR A 65 9.22 0.73 -3.53
C THR A 65 10.61 0.91 -4.17
N GLU A 66 11.65 0.48 -3.47
CA GLU A 66 13.02 0.54 -3.96
C GLU A 66 13.42 -0.71 -4.73
N GLY A 67 12.49 -1.66 -4.86
CA GLY A 67 12.73 -2.87 -5.61
C GLY A 67 13.37 -4.01 -4.84
N LYS A 68 13.41 -3.90 -3.50
CA LYS A 68 13.97 -4.97 -2.67
C LYS A 68 12.91 -6.00 -2.34
N ALA A 69 13.24 -7.27 -2.57
CA ALA A 69 12.34 -8.36 -2.18
C ALA A 69 12.23 -8.43 -0.65
N THR A 70 11.04 -8.70 -0.18
CA THR A 70 10.79 -8.89 1.25
C THR A 70 10.41 -10.34 1.49
N GLU A 71 10.41 -10.74 2.75
CA GLU A 71 9.92 -12.05 3.15
C GLU A 71 8.52 -11.94 3.76
N ILE A 72 7.88 -10.80 3.60
CA ILE A 72 6.53 -10.54 4.11
C ILE A 72 5.53 -11.38 3.33
N LYS A 73 4.68 -12.08 4.05
CA LYS A 73 3.68 -12.95 3.42
C LYS A 73 2.41 -12.19 3.12
N LYS A 74 1.87 -12.45 1.93
CA LYS A 74 0.59 -11.92 1.52
C LYS A 74 -0.53 -12.66 2.27
N SER A 75 -1.54 -11.91 2.72
CA SER A 75 -2.71 -12.51 3.32
C SER A 75 -3.47 -13.39 2.31
N SER A 76 -4.04 -14.48 2.79
CA SER A 76 -4.82 -15.38 1.94
C SER A 76 -6.09 -14.73 1.38
N THR A 77 -6.52 -13.61 1.98
CA THR A 77 -7.71 -12.88 1.49
C THR A 77 -7.41 -12.02 0.27
N LEU A 78 -6.13 -11.80 -0.03
CA LEU A 78 -5.74 -11.02 -1.19
C LEU A 78 -5.70 -11.91 -2.43
N PRO A 79 -6.11 -11.36 -3.61
CA PRO A 79 -6.04 -12.15 -4.83
C PRO A 79 -4.60 -12.52 -5.19
N LYS A 80 -4.44 -13.67 -5.83
CA LYS A 80 -3.13 -14.09 -6.31
C LYS A 80 -2.67 -13.27 -7.49
N SER A 81 -3.61 -12.79 -8.29
CA SER A 81 -3.30 -11.92 -9.41
C SER A 81 -4.41 -10.89 -9.57
N PHE A 82 -4.03 -9.73 -10.07
CA PHE A 82 -4.96 -8.63 -10.27
C PHE A 82 -4.26 -7.62 -11.17
N ASN A 83 -4.98 -7.03 -12.09
CA ASN A 83 -4.40 -6.01 -12.97
C ASN A 83 -4.76 -4.63 -12.40
N GLY A 84 -4.07 -4.23 -11.37
CA GLY A 84 -4.35 -2.97 -10.70
C GLY A 84 -3.68 -2.91 -9.33
N TYR A 85 -4.26 -2.12 -8.45
CA TYR A 85 -3.73 -1.96 -7.10
C TYR A 85 -4.83 -2.09 -6.05
N ILE A 86 -4.42 -2.41 -4.84
CA ILE A 86 -5.33 -2.69 -3.72
C ILE A 86 -4.96 -1.80 -2.55
N LEU A 87 -5.98 -1.25 -1.88
CA LEU A 87 -5.81 -0.52 -0.63
C LEU A 87 -6.31 -1.39 0.51
N ILE A 88 -5.45 -1.56 1.50
CA ILE A 88 -5.79 -2.25 2.75
C ILE A 88 -5.84 -1.20 3.86
N GLY A 89 -6.92 -1.18 4.62
CA GLY A 89 -7.08 -0.26 5.73
C GLY A 89 -6.27 -0.66 6.95
N LYS A 90 -6.23 0.21 7.95
CA LYS A 90 -5.52 -0.09 9.20
C LYS A 90 -6.12 -1.27 9.94
N ASP A 91 -7.39 -1.56 9.72
CA ASP A 91 -8.05 -2.72 10.32
C ASP A 91 -7.71 -4.03 9.60
N GLY A 92 -6.90 -3.97 8.55
CA GLY A 92 -6.50 -5.14 7.79
C GLY A 92 -7.45 -5.55 6.69
N GLY A 93 -8.57 -4.84 6.52
CA GLY A 93 -9.53 -5.17 5.49
C GLY A 93 -9.25 -4.47 4.17
N ILE A 94 -9.64 -5.10 3.08
CA ILE A 94 -9.52 -4.50 1.74
C ILE A 94 -10.56 -3.40 1.62
N LYS A 95 -10.12 -2.19 1.29
CA LYS A 95 -11.01 -1.03 1.15
C LYS A 95 -11.27 -0.66 -0.30
N ALA A 96 -10.36 -1.01 -1.19
CA ALA A 96 -10.53 -0.72 -2.61
C ALA A 96 -9.67 -1.64 -3.47
N LYS A 97 -10.18 -1.98 -4.64
CA LYS A 97 -9.43 -2.63 -5.71
C LYS A 97 -9.66 -1.78 -6.93
N SER A 98 -8.61 -1.28 -7.53
CA SER A 98 -8.73 -0.32 -8.63
C SER A 98 -7.80 -0.69 -9.77
N PRO A 99 -8.24 -0.48 -11.02
CA PRO A 99 -7.36 -0.71 -12.17
C PRO A 99 -6.38 0.43 -12.33
N TYR A 100 -5.31 0.19 -13.08
CA TYR A 100 -4.43 1.29 -13.47
C TYR A 100 -5.15 2.20 -14.46
N PRO A 101 -4.77 3.47 -14.54
CA PRO A 101 -3.63 4.10 -13.86
C PRO A 101 -3.88 4.38 -12.38
N PHE A 102 -2.80 4.54 -11.62
CA PHE A 102 -2.90 4.89 -10.22
C PHE A 102 -3.37 6.34 -10.08
N LYS A 103 -4.48 6.52 -9.40
CA LYS A 103 -5.08 7.85 -9.20
C LYS A 103 -4.96 8.25 -7.75
N ILE A 104 -3.89 8.98 -7.46
CA ILE A 104 -3.57 9.36 -6.08
C ILE A 104 -4.69 10.18 -5.44
N GLN A 105 -5.34 11.07 -6.19
CA GLN A 105 -6.41 11.90 -5.63
C GLN A 105 -7.60 11.06 -5.18
N GLN A 106 -7.97 10.06 -5.98
CA GLN A 106 -9.06 9.16 -5.60
C GLN A 106 -8.71 8.38 -4.34
N LEU A 107 -7.45 7.94 -4.24
CA LEU A 107 -6.99 7.18 -3.08
C LEU A 107 -7.05 8.04 -1.81
N THR A 108 -6.51 9.25 -1.88
CA THR A 108 -6.48 10.12 -0.70
C THR A 108 -7.88 10.58 -0.30
N ASP A 109 -8.75 10.84 -1.29
CA ASP A 109 -10.13 11.21 -1.00
C ASP A 109 -10.88 10.08 -0.30
N LEU A 110 -10.67 8.85 -0.76
CA LEU A 110 -11.29 7.69 -0.14
C LEU A 110 -10.81 7.53 1.31
N ILE A 111 -9.51 7.58 1.53
CA ILE A 111 -8.95 7.44 2.87
C ILE A 111 -9.47 8.55 3.79
N ASP A 112 -9.49 9.80 3.31
CA ASP A 112 -9.91 10.93 4.12
C ASP A 112 -11.39 10.89 4.48
N SER A 113 -12.18 10.08 3.78
CA SER A 113 -13.59 9.89 4.12
C SER A 113 -13.80 8.84 5.21
N MET A 114 -12.78 8.08 5.56
CA MET A 114 -12.89 7.00 6.54
C MET A 114 -12.89 7.53 7.97
N PRO A 115 -13.71 6.94 8.88
CA PRO A 115 -13.79 7.43 10.26
C PRO A 115 -12.46 7.45 11.00
N MET A 116 -11.63 6.41 10.83
CA MET A 116 -10.34 6.35 11.51
C MET A 116 -9.43 7.48 11.05
N ARG A 117 -9.39 7.76 9.74
CA ARG A 117 -8.59 8.86 9.21
C ARG A 117 -9.12 10.21 9.72
N ARG A 118 -10.42 10.37 9.79
CA ARG A 118 -11.02 11.61 10.32
C ARG A 118 -10.60 11.85 11.76
N SER A 119 -10.55 10.79 12.56
CA SER A 119 -10.06 10.89 13.94
C SER A 119 -8.60 11.31 13.98
N GLU A 120 -7.78 10.75 13.08
CA GLU A 120 -6.37 11.12 12.99
C GLU A 120 -6.20 12.61 12.68
N MET A 121 -6.98 13.12 11.73
CA MET A 121 -6.92 14.52 11.35
C MET A 121 -7.35 15.46 12.50
N LYS A 122 -8.36 15.07 13.26
CA LYS A 122 -8.80 15.86 14.42
C LYS A 122 -7.72 15.89 15.49
N SER A 123 -7.05 14.77 15.73
CA SER A 123 -6.02 14.66 16.76
C SER A 123 -4.80 15.52 16.45
N ASN A 124 -4.59 15.85 15.19
CA ASN A 124 -3.42 16.59 14.73
C ASN A 124 -3.65 18.11 14.63
N LYS A 125 -4.78 18.59 15.13
CA LYS A 125 -5.04 20.03 15.13
C LYS A 125 -4.57 20.70 16.39
#